data_50a808aed6b38b49e02a817ce360cbae
#
_entry.id   50a808aed6b38b49e02a817ce360cbae
#
_cell.length_a   1.000
_cell.length_b   1.000
_cell.length_c   1.000
_cell.angle_alpha   90.00
_cell.angle_beta   90.00
_cell.angle_gamma   90.00
#
_symmetry.space_group_name_H-M   'P 1'
#
loop_
_entity.id
_entity.type
_entity.pdbx_description
1 polymer ?
#
loop_
_entity_poly.entity_id
_entity_poly.type
_entity_poly.pdbx_seq_one_letter_code
_entity_poly.pdbx_strand_id
1 'polypeptide(L)'
;GDVPMSECFSDVSAPKIDTQKAIYDSIFAKLDAAQANFVRGASMKNGVSQDVIFKGDLQQWSGLAHALKARYLLHTYGVNKTDALLRQVLSETDAALAAGFKGANLNVFDTGSQNNSWYAYWFSREYIGSSTTVDNLLKARNDPREPIYNYACYKDVTGADTVATPGDAKLAAEQEGVNVPAFYLNPAAYEHLFSKSELYFIRAEVKARLNENAKPDFEAAVTAAMDDWQATGGKFTDVVFGLGTINPANITATDVQNYLNNINALYLANPLKEILVQKYIAQTRDEQLETYNDMRRCKFVDGSYPVTMVNPNNNNAVGNRWPLRLPYGNSDVISNPNVKKAFGTGNDAGMYIFTKPVWWAGGQQ
;
A
#
# COMPACT_ATOMS: atom_id res chain seq x y z
N GLY A 1 4.02 15.25 -0.70
CA GLY A 1 3.98 16.68 -0.37
C GLY A 1 4.49 17.56 -1.49
N ASP A 2 4.87 18.77 -1.16
CA ASP A 2 5.49 19.69 -2.10
C ASP A 2 6.93 19.25 -2.38
N VAL A 3 7.30 19.12 -3.65
CA VAL A 3 8.64 18.68 -4.06
C VAL A 3 9.08 19.41 -5.34
N PRO A 4 10.37 19.53 -5.64
CA PRO A 4 10.82 19.99 -6.94
C PRO A 4 10.29 19.08 -8.06
N MET A 5 9.69 19.67 -9.11
CA MET A 5 9.17 18.94 -10.27
C MET A 5 9.35 19.72 -11.58
N SER A 6 8.80 20.94 -11.67
CA SER A 6 8.72 21.68 -12.93
C SER A 6 10.06 22.11 -13.50
N GLU A 7 11.06 22.29 -12.65
CA GLU A 7 12.43 22.68 -13.03
C GLU A 7 13.43 21.53 -12.93
N CYS A 8 12.98 20.31 -12.54
CA CYS A 8 13.84 19.12 -12.55
C CYS A 8 14.26 18.76 -13.96
N PHE A 9 15.48 18.24 -14.11
CA PHE A 9 16.08 17.85 -15.39
C PHE A 9 16.24 19.01 -16.39
N SER A 10 16.34 20.24 -15.88
CA SER A 10 16.70 21.45 -16.64
C SER A 10 18.07 21.95 -16.21
N ASP A 11 18.53 23.07 -16.77
CA ASP A 11 19.80 23.70 -16.39
C ASP A 11 19.74 24.47 -15.05
N VAL A 12 18.61 24.38 -14.32
CA VAL A 12 18.44 25.02 -13.02
C VAL A 12 19.11 24.17 -11.94
N SER A 13 20.18 24.70 -11.32
CA SER A 13 20.95 24.01 -10.28
C SER A 13 20.23 23.88 -8.94
N ALA A 14 19.24 24.76 -8.68
CA ALA A 14 18.44 24.78 -7.47
C ALA A 14 16.95 24.88 -7.81
N PRO A 15 16.33 23.76 -8.30
CA PRO A 15 14.94 23.79 -8.71
C PRO A 15 14.02 24.17 -7.54
N LYS A 16 12.99 24.97 -7.85
CA LYS A 16 11.99 25.39 -6.89
C LYS A 16 11.14 24.21 -6.44
N ILE A 17 10.52 24.37 -5.28
CA ILE A 17 9.50 23.44 -4.79
C ILE A 17 8.16 23.80 -5.45
N ASP A 18 7.57 22.83 -6.15
CA ASP A 18 6.20 22.92 -6.66
C ASP A 18 5.21 22.49 -5.59
N THR A 19 4.02 23.10 -5.58
CA THR A 19 2.95 22.68 -4.67
C THR A 19 2.44 21.29 -5.00
N GLN A 20 2.02 20.54 -3.99
CA GLN A 20 1.46 19.21 -4.20
C GLN A 20 0.24 19.24 -5.13
N LYS A 21 -0.56 20.30 -5.09
CA LYS A 21 -1.68 20.48 -6.04
C LYS A 21 -1.19 20.53 -7.48
N ALA A 22 -0.19 21.35 -7.78
CA ALA A 22 0.37 21.42 -9.14
C ALA A 22 0.96 20.08 -9.62
N ILE A 23 1.53 19.31 -8.69
CA ILE A 23 2.04 17.96 -8.96
C ILE A 23 0.86 17.02 -9.31
N TYR A 24 -0.24 17.06 -8.56
CA TYR A 24 -1.45 16.27 -8.88
C TYR A 24 -2.08 16.66 -10.22
N ASP A 25 -2.17 17.96 -10.51
CA ASP A 25 -2.63 18.45 -11.83
C ASP A 25 -1.76 17.86 -12.97
N SER A 26 -0.43 17.83 -12.76
CA SER A 26 0.50 17.20 -13.71
C SER A 26 0.31 15.67 -13.83
N ILE A 27 0.08 14.98 -12.70
CA ILE A 27 -0.21 13.53 -12.72
C ILE A 27 -1.45 13.25 -13.55
N PHE A 28 -2.55 13.96 -13.32
CA PHE A 28 -3.78 13.77 -14.09
C PHE A 28 -3.58 14.04 -15.58
N ALA A 29 -2.91 15.13 -15.93
CA ALA A 29 -2.60 15.44 -17.33
C ALA A 29 -1.74 14.34 -18.00
N LYS A 30 -0.78 13.77 -17.29
CA LYS A 30 0.06 12.66 -17.80
C LYS A 30 -0.74 11.37 -17.96
N LEU A 31 -1.65 11.05 -17.04
CA LEU A 31 -2.52 9.88 -17.15
C LEU A 31 -3.49 10.02 -18.32
N ASP A 32 -4.07 11.20 -18.54
CA ASP A 32 -4.93 11.48 -19.71
C ASP A 32 -4.16 11.38 -21.03
N ALA A 33 -2.94 11.90 -21.06
CA ALA A 33 -2.07 11.76 -22.23
C ALA A 33 -1.67 10.29 -22.49
N ALA A 34 -1.43 9.50 -21.44
CA ALA A 34 -1.18 8.07 -21.56
C ALA A 34 -2.36 7.34 -22.19
N GLN A 35 -3.59 7.61 -21.75
CA GLN A 35 -4.82 7.04 -22.34
C GLN A 35 -4.94 7.37 -23.83
N ALA A 36 -4.74 8.63 -24.21
CA ALA A 36 -4.75 9.02 -25.61
C ALA A 36 -3.69 8.29 -26.45
N ASN A 37 -2.52 8.03 -25.87
CA ASN A 37 -1.45 7.29 -26.53
C ASN A 37 -1.76 5.79 -26.66
N PHE A 38 -2.39 5.16 -25.67
CA PHE A 38 -2.80 3.76 -25.76
C PHE A 38 -3.81 3.54 -26.90
N VAL A 39 -4.77 4.45 -27.07
CA VAL A 39 -5.70 4.41 -28.20
C VAL A 39 -4.97 4.46 -29.54
N ARG A 40 -3.94 5.34 -29.68
CA ARG A 40 -3.14 5.44 -30.91
C ARG A 40 -2.21 4.24 -31.09
N GLY A 41 -1.66 3.73 -29.99
CA GLY A 41 -0.66 2.66 -30.00
C GLY A 41 -1.21 1.24 -30.14
N ALA A 42 -2.53 1.07 -30.28
CA ALA A 42 -3.17 -0.25 -30.37
C ALA A 42 -2.65 -1.15 -31.49
N SER A 43 -1.96 -0.57 -32.49
CA SER A 43 -1.30 -1.28 -33.59
C SER A 43 0.21 -1.50 -33.41
N MET A 44 0.82 -0.96 -32.35
CA MET A 44 2.27 -1.08 -32.14
C MET A 44 2.61 -2.43 -31.45
N LYS A 45 3.43 -3.23 -32.09
CA LYS A 45 3.83 -4.57 -31.62
C LYS A 45 5.29 -4.64 -31.13
N ASN A 46 5.96 -3.51 -30.93
CA ASN A 46 7.38 -3.47 -30.57
C ASN A 46 7.57 -3.33 -29.05
N GLY A 47 8.59 -3.96 -28.49
CA GLY A 47 8.98 -3.79 -27.09
C GLY A 47 8.33 -4.75 -26.08
N VAL A 48 7.65 -5.80 -26.55
CA VAL A 48 6.95 -6.77 -25.67
C VAL A 48 7.91 -7.47 -24.70
N SER A 49 9.13 -7.77 -25.12
CA SER A 49 10.13 -8.47 -24.28
C SER A 49 10.71 -7.60 -23.16
N GLN A 50 10.68 -6.29 -23.29
CA GLN A 50 11.17 -5.34 -22.29
C GLN A 50 10.08 -4.97 -21.26
N ASP A 51 8.82 -5.20 -21.57
CA ASP A 51 7.72 -4.98 -20.65
C ASP A 51 7.59 -6.17 -19.68
N VAL A 52 8.16 -6.00 -18.49
CA VAL A 52 8.14 -7.02 -17.44
C VAL A 52 6.82 -7.09 -16.68
N ILE A 53 5.93 -6.10 -16.84
CA ILE A 53 4.66 -6.03 -16.11
C ILE A 53 3.54 -6.70 -16.92
N PHE A 54 3.26 -6.21 -18.12
CA PHE A 54 2.11 -6.64 -18.92
C PHE A 54 2.47 -7.30 -20.26
N LYS A 55 3.76 -7.51 -20.52
CA LYS A 55 4.25 -8.15 -21.74
C LYS A 55 3.75 -7.49 -23.05
N GLY A 56 3.55 -6.17 -23.01
CA GLY A 56 3.06 -5.37 -24.12
C GLY A 56 1.54 -5.30 -24.27
N ASP A 57 0.77 -5.78 -23.28
CA ASP A 57 -0.68 -5.67 -23.27
C ASP A 57 -1.10 -4.23 -22.97
N LEU A 58 -1.48 -3.49 -24.02
CA LEU A 58 -1.90 -2.09 -23.93
C LEU A 58 -3.24 -1.91 -23.19
N GLN A 59 -4.09 -2.93 -23.17
CA GLN A 59 -5.35 -2.87 -22.40
C GLN A 59 -5.05 -2.90 -20.90
N GLN A 60 -4.11 -3.74 -20.45
CA GLN A 60 -3.68 -3.75 -19.05
C GLN A 60 -3.00 -2.42 -18.67
N TRP A 61 -2.16 -1.84 -19.55
CA TRP A 61 -1.58 -0.52 -19.33
C TRP A 61 -2.64 0.58 -19.25
N SER A 62 -3.65 0.54 -20.11
CA SER A 62 -4.81 1.44 -20.05
C SER A 62 -5.56 1.26 -18.73
N GLY A 63 -5.82 0.02 -18.34
CA GLY A 63 -6.46 -0.31 -17.06
C GLY A 63 -5.69 0.23 -15.86
N LEU A 64 -4.36 0.09 -15.86
CA LEU A 64 -3.51 0.65 -14.80
C LEU A 64 -3.58 2.19 -14.76
N ALA A 65 -3.60 2.87 -15.91
CA ALA A 65 -3.68 4.32 -15.94
C ALA A 65 -5.02 4.81 -15.36
N HIS A 66 -6.13 4.14 -15.66
CA HIS A 66 -7.43 4.40 -15.05
C HIS A 66 -7.42 4.11 -13.54
N ALA A 67 -6.87 2.98 -13.10
CA ALA A 67 -6.77 2.61 -11.68
C ALA A 67 -5.95 3.64 -10.88
N LEU A 68 -4.80 4.07 -11.41
CA LEU A 68 -3.98 5.13 -10.80
C LEU A 68 -4.74 6.46 -10.74
N LYS A 69 -5.48 6.82 -11.78
CA LYS A 69 -6.29 8.03 -11.79
C LYS A 69 -7.38 7.98 -10.72
N ALA A 70 -8.06 6.84 -10.56
CA ALA A 70 -9.02 6.62 -9.49
C ALA A 70 -8.39 6.79 -8.09
N ARG A 71 -7.22 6.18 -7.83
CA ARG A 71 -6.45 6.34 -6.59
C ARG A 71 -6.16 7.80 -6.28
N TYR A 72 -5.57 8.51 -7.22
CA TYR A 72 -5.18 9.91 -7.01
C TYR A 72 -6.38 10.86 -6.90
N LEU A 73 -7.47 10.62 -7.61
CA LEU A 73 -8.73 11.35 -7.41
C LEU A 73 -9.27 11.16 -6.00
N LEU A 74 -9.29 9.90 -5.51
CA LEU A 74 -9.75 9.58 -4.15
C LEU A 74 -8.89 10.26 -3.08
N HIS A 75 -7.56 10.41 -3.30
CA HIS A 75 -6.71 11.18 -2.39
C HIS A 75 -7.23 12.63 -2.24
N THR A 76 -7.67 13.25 -3.33
CA THR A 76 -8.15 14.65 -3.31
C THR A 76 -9.52 14.82 -2.68
N TYR A 77 -10.21 13.74 -2.30
CA TYR A 77 -11.56 13.82 -1.71
C TYR A 77 -11.63 14.69 -0.46
N GLY A 78 -10.54 14.75 0.33
CA GLY A 78 -10.49 15.60 1.52
C GLY A 78 -10.61 17.11 1.22
N VAL A 79 -10.07 17.55 0.10
CA VAL A 79 -10.09 18.97 -0.33
C VAL A 79 -11.18 19.28 -1.36
N ASN A 80 -11.80 18.25 -1.94
CA ASN A 80 -12.93 18.36 -2.85
C ASN A 80 -14.00 17.34 -2.48
N LYS A 81 -14.65 17.54 -1.32
CA LYS A 81 -15.60 16.61 -0.72
C LYS A 81 -16.96 16.69 -1.41
N THR A 82 -17.05 16.16 -2.65
CA THR A 82 -18.26 16.15 -3.46
C THR A 82 -18.61 14.78 -4.00
N ASP A 83 -19.91 14.49 -4.17
CA ASP A 83 -20.38 13.28 -4.84
C ASP A 83 -19.91 13.22 -6.31
N ALA A 84 -19.78 14.36 -6.96
CA ALA A 84 -19.27 14.43 -8.33
C ALA A 84 -17.86 13.85 -8.45
N LEU A 85 -16.95 14.15 -7.49
CA LEU A 85 -15.61 13.56 -7.46
C LEU A 85 -15.68 12.04 -7.21
N LEU A 86 -16.51 11.59 -6.27
CA LEU A 86 -16.69 10.18 -5.99
C LEU A 86 -17.21 9.41 -7.22
N ARG A 87 -18.15 9.99 -7.97
CA ARG A 87 -18.64 9.41 -9.23
C ARG A 87 -17.57 9.40 -10.32
N GLN A 88 -16.69 10.39 -10.35
CA GLN A 88 -15.54 10.37 -11.24
C GLN A 88 -14.57 9.23 -10.89
N VAL A 89 -14.32 9.00 -9.61
CA VAL A 89 -13.52 7.84 -9.15
C VAL A 89 -14.17 6.54 -9.63
N LEU A 90 -15.49 6.35 -9.46
CA LEU A 90 -16.19 5.15 -9.95
C LEU A 90 -16.04 4.99 -11.46
N SER A 91 -16.22 6.06 -12.24
CA SER A 91 -16.06 6.02 -13.69
C SER A 91 -14.67 5.55 -14.11
N GLU A 92 -13.62 6.01 -13.43
CA GLU A 92 -12.25 5.57 -13.71
C GLU A 92 -12.06 4.08 -13.32
N THR A 93 -12.61 3.63 -12.20
CA THR A 93 -12.55 2.20 -11.84
C THR A 93 -13.38 1.33 -12.78
N ASP A 94 -14.52 1.80 -13.28
CA ASP A 94 -15.31 1.09 -14.29
C ASP A 94 -14.53 0.94 -15.60
N ALA A 95 -13.82 1.99 -16.02
CA ALA A 95 -12.96 1.96 -17.20
C ALA A 95 -11.79 0.97 -17.03
N ALA A 96 -11.17 0.91 -15.83
CA ALA A 96 -10.14 -0.07 -15.53
C ALA A 96 -10.67 -1.51 -15.63
N LEU A 97 -11.85 -1.79 -15.07
CA LEU A 97 -12.49 -3.10 -15.17
C LEU A 97 -12.88 -3.45 -16.61
N ALA A 98 -13.40 -2.48 -17.37
CA ALA A 98 -13.77 -2.67 -18.78
C ALA A 98 -12.55 -2.97 -19.67
N ALA A 99 -11.37 -2.43 -19.32
CA ALA A 99 -10.09 -2.79 -19.93
C ALA A 99 -9.58 -4.18 -19.52
N GLY A 100 -10.29 -4.87 -18.63
CA GLY A 100 -9.90 -6.18 -18.12
C GLY A 100 -8.71 -6.14 -17.15
N PHE A 101 -8.48 -5.04 -16.43
CA PHE A 101 -7.36 -4.87 -15.51
C PHE A 101 -7.36 -5.93 -14.40
N LYS A 102 -6.23 -6.61 -14.24
CA LYS A 102 -6.04 -7.73 -13.31
C LYS A 102 -5.08 -7.43 -12.15
N GLY A 103 -4.65 -6.18 -12.01
CA GLY A 103 -3.55 -5.77 -11.14
C GLY A 103 -2.25 -5.62 -11.93
N ALA A 104 -1.36 -4.77 -11.44
CA ALA A 104 -0.02 -4.55 -11.99
C ALA A 104 1.00 -5.18 -11.05
N ASN A 105 1.49 -6.36 -11.43
CA ASN A 105 2.40 -7.16 -10.62
C ASN A 105 3.78 -7.21 -11.25
N LEU A 106 4.80 -6.89 -10.49
CA LEU A 106 6.20 -7.14 -10.86
C LEU A 106 6.51 -8.60 -10.54
N ASN A 107 6.37 -9.46 -11.52
CA ASN A 107 6.59 -10.90 -11.40
C ASN A 107 7.85 -11.32 -12.17
N VAL A 108 9.00 -10.92 -11.67
CA VAL A 108 10.33 -11.19 -12.27
C VAL A 108 11.25 -11.96 -11.31
N PHE A 109 10.80 -12.20 -10.11
CA PHE A 109 11.60 -12.82 -9.05
C PHE A 109 11.63 -14.34 -9.18
N ASP A 110 12.74 -14.92 -8.75
CA ASP A 110 12.99 -16.36 -8.75
C ASP A 110 13.65 -16.83 -7.44
N THR A 111 13.81 -18.13 -7.28
CA THR A 111 14.49 -18.73 -6.14
C THR A 111 16.03 -18.79 -6.29
N GLY A 112 16.57 -18.21 -7.33
CA GLY A 112 17.99 -18.26 -7.64
C GLY A 112 18.67 -16.90 -7.49
N SER A 113 18.80 -16.19 -8.61
CA SER A 113 19.63 -14.99 -8.70
C SER A 113 18.85 -13.67 -8.55
N GLN A 114 17.56 -13.68 -8.75
CA GLN A 114 16.71 -12.49 -8.72
C GLN A 114 15.60 -12.62 -7.67
N ASN A 115 16.00 -12.53 -6.41
CA ASN A 115 15.05 -12.67 -5.32
C ASN A 115 14.20 -11.41 -5.12
N ASN A 116 13.00 -11.61 -4.54
CA ASN A 116 12.12 -10.53 -4.10
C ASN A 116 12.86 -9.56 -3.16
N SER A 117 12.59 -8.27 -3.30
CA SER A 117 13.28 -7.21 -2.53
C SER A 117 13.04 -7.30 -1.03
N TRP A 118 11.83 -7.67 -0.60
CA TRP A 118 11.50 -7.85 0.81
C TRP A 118 12.17 -9.08 1.39
N TYR A 119 12.22 -10.18 0.62
CA TYR A 119 12.98 -11.37 1.00
C TYR A 119 14.48 -11.04 1.17
N ALA A 120 15.07 -10.35 0.20
CA ALA A 120 16.48 -9.95 0.27
C ALA A 120 16.77 -9.03 1.46
N TYR A 121 15.84 -8.11 1.78
CA TYR A 121 15.94 -7.25 2.95
C TYR A 121 15.82 -8.05 4.25
N TRP A 122 14.83 -8.92 4.37
CA TRP A 122 14.68 -9.80 5.54
C TRP A 122 15.92 -10.67 5.72
N PHE A 123 16.35 -11.35 4.65
CA PHE A 123 17.53 -12.23 4.66
C PHE A 123 18.80 -11.52 5.14
N SER A 124 18.99 -10.26 4.75
CA SER A 124 20.22 -9.51 5.08
C SER A 124 20.19 -8.86 6.48
N ARG A 125 19.01 -8.66 7.07
CA ARG A 125 18.86 -7.85 8.29
C ARG A 125 17.95 -8.47 9.35
N GLU A 126 17.02 -9.36 8.97
CA GLU A 126 16.04 -9.98 9.86
C GLU A 126 15.20 -8.96 10.68
N TYR A 127 15.00 -7.74 10.14
CA TYR A 127 14.34 -6.62 10.82
C TYR A 127 12.84 -6.53 10.52
N ILE A 128 12.24 -7.56 9.94
CA ILE A 128 10.81 -7.61 9.62
C ILE A 128 10.15 -8.62 10.54
N GLY A 129 9.13 -8.18 11.24
CA GLY A 129 8.30 -9.04 12.09
C GLY A 129 6.82 -8.72 11.93
N SER A 130 5.97 -9.63 12.40
CA SER A 130 4.52 -9.44 12.44
C SER A 130 4.16 -8.31 13.40
N SER A 131 3.18 -7.48 12.99
CA SER A 131 2.70 -6.35 13.79
C SER A 131 1.54 -6.78 14.68
N THR A 132 1.59 -6.44 15.97
CA THR A 132 0.47 -6.63 16.89
C THR A 132 -0.84 -5.98 16.40
N THR A 133 -0.75 -4.86 15.70
CA THR A 133 -1.94 -4.20 15.12
C THR A 133 -2.64 -5.12 14.11
N VAL A 134 -1.90 -5.69 13.16
CA VAL A 134 -2.46 -6.59 12.14
C VAL A 134 -2.87 -7.92 12.76
N ASP A 135 -2.08 -8.50 13.64
CA ASP A 135 -2.38 -9.73 14.37
C ASP A 135 -3.75 -9.62 15.08
N ASN A 136 -3.95 -8.55 15.84
CA ASN A 136 -5.22 -8.31 16.53
C ASN A 136 -6.41 -8.17 15.57
N LEU A 137 -6.22 -7.55 14.40
CA LEU A 137 -7.27 -7.43 13.39
C LEU A 137 -7.65 -8.79 12.79
N LEU A 138 -6.66 -9.63 12.52
CA LEU A 138 -6.84 -10.98 11.96
C LEU A 138 -7.53 -11.90 12.99
N LYS A 139 -7.03 -11.94 14.22
CA LYS A 139 -7.60 -12.76 15.31
C LYS A 139 -9.02 -12.36 15.67
N ALA A 140 -9.32 -11.07 15.76
CA ALA A 140 -10.66 -10.59 16.05
C ALA A 140 -11.70 -10.97 14.97
N ARG A 141 -11.27 -11.39 13.79
CA ARG A 141 -12.10 -11.77 12.65
C ARG A 141 -12.05 -13.25 12.33
N ASN A 142 -11.28 -14.05 13.06
CA ASN A 142 -10.96 -15.44 12.69
C ASN A 142 -10.51 -15.53 11.23
N ASP A 143 -9.57 -14.67 10.84
CA ASP A 143 -9.13 -14.49 9.46
C ASP A 143 -8.21 -15.64 9.03
N PRO A 144 -8.49 -16.34 7.94
CA PRO A 144 -7.67 -17.46 7.48
C PRO A 144 -6.26 -17.05 7.00
N ARG A 145 -5.98 -15.76 6.86
CA ARG A 145 -4.64 -15.22 6.57
C ARG A 145 -3.73 -15.17 7.79
N GLU A 146 -4.28 -15.36 9.00
CA GLU A 146 -3.52 -15.28 10.25
C GLU A 146 -2.27 -16.18 10.26
N PRO A 147 -2.32 -17.48 9.88
CA PRO A 147 -1.13 -18.33 9.86
C PRO A 147 -0.06 -17.90 8.83
N ILE A 148 -0.48 -17.23 7.74
CA ILE A 148 0.46 -16.65 6.77
C ILE A 148 1.15 -15.44 7.36
N TYR A 149 0.42 -14.59 8.08
CA TYR A 149 0.96 -13.38 8.68
C TYR A 149 1.86 -13.65 9.88
N ASN A 150 1.46 -14.61 10.71
CA ASN A 150 2.18 -14.97 11.94
C ASN A 150 2.98 -16.26 11.79
N TYR A 151 3.66 -16.44 10.65
CA TYR A 151 4.47 -17.62 10.46
C TYR A 151 5.65 -17.64 11.43
N ALA A 152 5.75 -18.71 12.22
CA ALA A 152 6.82 -18.91 13.20
C ALA A 152 8.08 -19.41 12.49
N CYS A 153 8.85 -18.49 11.92
CA CYS A 153 10.16 -18.77 11.35
C CYS A 153 11.16 -19.16 12.48
N TYR A 154 11.09 -18.43 13.58
CA TYR A 154 11.83 -18.71 14.79
C TYR A 154 10.88 -18.98 15.95
N LYS A 155 11.33 -19.78 16.90
CA LYS A 155 10.60 -20.04 18.15
C LYS A 155 11.46 -19.59 19.32
N ASP A 156 10.81 -19.10 20.36
CA ASP A 156 11.52 -18.77 21.60
C ASP A 156 12.12 -20.03 22.25
N VAL A 157 12.86 -19.85 23.33
CA VAL A 157 13.51 -20.94 24.07
C VAL A 157 12.53 -21.99 24.64
N THR A 158 11.24 -21.64 24.73
CA THR A 158 10.15 -22.53 25.15
C THR A 158 9.47 -23.23 23.98
N GLY A 159 9.81 -22.86 22.74
CA GLY A 159 9.16 -23.32 21.51
C GLY A 159 7.84 -22.59 21.20
N ALA A 160 7.50 -21.53 21.92
CA ALA A 160 6.30 -20.74 21.69
C ALA A 160 6.50 -19.69 20.57
N ASP A 161 5.43 -19.47 19.78
CA ASP A 161 5.40 -18.44 18.77
C ASP A 161 5.26 -17.06 19.43
N THR A 162 5.98 -16.08 18.92
CA THR A 162 5.89 -14.69 19.39
C THR A 162 5.52 -13.75 18.27
N VAL A 163 4.80 -12.68 18.60
CA VAL A 163 4.40 -11.63 17.67
C VAL A 163 5.13 -10.35 18.03
N ALA A 164 5.80 -9.73 17.06
CA ALA A 164 6.49 -8.47 17.27
C ALA A 164 5.52 -7.38 17.72
N THR A 165 5.87 -6.69 18.81
CA THR A 165 5.13 -5.52 19.28
C THR A 165 5.63 -4.28 18.53
N PRO A 166 4.75 -3.51 17.86
CA PRO A 166 5.16 -2.27 17.19
C PRO A 166 5.85 -1.31 18.17
N GLY A 167 7.03 -0.83 17.79
CA GLY A 167 7.82 0.08 18.61
C GLY A 167 8.66 -0.57 19.71
N ASP A 168 8.67 -1.87 19.82
CA ASP A 168 9.61 -2.57 20.70
C ASP A 168 10.94 -2.78 19.99
N ALA A 169 11.85 -1.81 20.17
CA ALA A 169 13.18 -1.87 19.58
C ALA A 169 14.06 -3.00 20.15
N LYS A 170 13.67 -3.61 21.27
CA LYS A 170 14.42 -4.74 21.83
C LYS A 170 14.21 -6.00 21.02
N LEU A 171 13.02 -6.19 20.47
CA LEU A 171 12.71 -7.31 19.58
C LEU A 171 13.41 -7.20 18.23
N ALA A 172 13.82 -5.98 17.82
CA ALA A 172 14.48 -5.78 16.52
C ALA A 172 15.91 -6.33 16.46
N ALA A 173 16.59 -6.50 17.57
CA ALA A 173 18.00 -6.88 17.59
C ALA A 173 18.26 -8.38 17.87
N GLU A 174 17.27 -9.10 18.41
CA GLU A 174 17.42 -10.48 18.87
C GLU A 174 16.26 -11.32 18.35
N GLN A 175 16.22 -11.53 17.07
CA GLN A 175 15.10 -12.03 16.29
C GLN A 175 14.62 -13.46 16.61
N GLU A 176 15.26 -14.16 17.53
CA GLU A 176 14.83 -15.49 17.92
C GLU A 176 13.44 -15.43 18.56
N GLY A 177 12.48 -16.10 17.95
CA GLY A 177 11.12 -16.22 18.46
C GLY A 177 10.11 -15.22 17.94
N VAL A 178 10.47 -14.33 17.01
CA VAL A 178 9.53 -13.37 16.41
C VAL A 178 8.89 -13.95 15.15
N ASN A 179 7.56 -13.91 15.08
CA ASN A 179 6.84 -14.30 13.87
C ASN A 179 7.11 -13.34 12.72
N VAL A 180 7.20 -13.91 11.51
CA VAL A 180 7.44 -13.17 10.27
C VAL A 180 6.33 -13.49 9.27
N PRO A 181 5.78 -12.50 8.56
CA PRO A 181 4.85 -12.79 7.48
C PRO A 181 5.51 -13.68 6.41
N ALA A 182 4.89 -14.84 6.14
CA ALA A 182 5.47 -15.88 5.28
C ALA A 182 5.78 -15.38 3.86
N PHE A 183 5.01 -14.42 3.33
CA PHE A 183 5.28 -13.84 2.03
C PHE A 183 6.61 -13.06 1.95
N TYR A 184 7.18 -12.61 3.08
CA TYR A 184 8.52 -12.02 3.11
C TYR A 184 9.64 -13.07 3.13
N LEU A 185 9.28 -14.32 3.36
CA LEU A 185 10.20 -15.46 3.29
C LEU A 185 10.21 -16.14 1.92
N ASN A 186 9.38 -15.68 0.98
CA ASN A 186 9.29 -16.24 -0.36
C ASN A 186 10.17 -15.44 -1.35
N PRO A 187 11.31 -16.00 -1.79
CA PRO A 187 12.21 -15.31 -2.70
C PRO A 187 11.60 -15.02 -4.08
N ALA A 188 10.57 -15.78 -4.48
CA ALA A 188 9.90 -15.64 -5.76
C ALA A 188 8.54 -14.93 -5.67
N ALA A 189 8.16 -14.35 -4.53
CA ALA A 189 6.92 -13.60 -4.42
C ALA A 189 6.93 -12.39 -5.36
N TYR A 190 5.86 -12.20 -6.15
CA TYR A 190 5.70 -10.98 -6.94
C TYR A 190 5.37 -9.78 -6.05
N GLU A 191 5.65 -8.58 -6.52
CA GLU A 191 5.30 -7.32 -5.84
C GLU A 191 4.19 -6.58 -6.59
N HIS A 192 3.31 -5.91 -5.85
CA HIS A 192 2.29 -5.06 -6.45
C HIS A 192 2.81 -3.65 -6.72
N LEU A 193 2.58 -3.16 -7.93
CA LEU A 193 2.56 -1.72 -8.23
C LEU A 193 1.16 -1.15 -8.01
N PHE A 194 0.15 -1.98 -8.25
CA PHE A 194 -1.25 -1.73 -7.97
C PHE A 194 -2.00 -3.06 -7.94
N SER A 195 -2.52 -3.47 -6.78
CA SER A 195 -3.20 -4.75 -6.66
C SER A 195 -4.63 -4.72 -7.24
N LYS A 196 -5.11 -5.88 -7.67
CA LYS A 196 -6.52 -6.04 -8.05
C LYS A 196 -7.44 -5.78 -6.85
N SER A 197 -7.03 -6.18 -5.65
CA SER A 197 -7.79 -5.94 -4.43
C SER A 197 -7.95 -4.46 -4.14
N GLU A 198 -6.92 -3.63 -4.34
CA GLU A 198 -7.00 -2.19 -4.15
C GLU A 198 -8.06 -1.54 -5.06
N LEU A 199 -8.12 -1.94 -6.35
CA LEU A 199 -9.13 -1.42 -7.26
C LEU A 199 -10.56 -1.64 -6.72
N TYR A 200 -10.84 -2.85 -6.26
CA TYR A 200 -12.15 -3.16 -5.68
C TYR A 200 -12.38 -2.48 -4.32
N PHE A 201 -11.36 -2.32 -3.48
CA PHE A 201 -11.49 -1.55 -2.24
C PHE A 201 -11.79 -0.06 -2.51
N ILE A 202 -11.16 0.55 -3.50
CA ILE A 202 -11.48 1.92 -3.95
C ILE A 202 -12.97 2.02 -4.34
N ARG A 203 -13.46 1.08 -5.14
CA ARG A 203 -14.86 1.01 -5.56
C ARG A 203 -15.81 0.87 -4.36
N ALA A 204 -15.52 -0.09 -3.48
CA ALA A 204 -16.32 -0.34 -2.30
C ALA A 204 -16.36 0.88 -1.38
N GLU A 205 -15.22 1.52 -1.11
CA GLU A 205 -15.15 2.73 -0.31
C GLU A 205 -16.01 3.84 -0.91
N VAL A 206 -15.86 4.10 -2.19
CA VAL A 206 -16.59 5.19 -2.87
C VAL A 206 -18.09 4.94 -2.87
N LYS A 207 -18.54 3.71 -3.14
CA LYS A 207 -19.96 3.35 -3.05
C LYS A 207 -20.50 3.50 -1.62
N ALA A 208 -19.73 3.07 -0.61
CA ALA A 208 -20.13 3.26 0.78
C ALA A 208 -20.27 4.74 1.14
N ARG A 209 -19.37 5.61 0.65
CA ARG A 209 -19.46 7.07 0.85
C ARG A 209 -20.64 7.71 0.12
N LEU A 210 -21.06 7.15 -1.01
CA LEU A 210 -22.26 7.56 -1.76
C LEU A 210 -23.57 6.94 -1.22
N ASN A 211 -23.48 6.11 -0.16
CA ASN A 211 -24.61 5.31 0.35
C ASN A 211 -25.21 4.36 -0.71
N GLU A 212 -24.38 3.86 -1.61
CA GLU A 212 -24.73 2.85 -2.61
C GLU A 212 -24.34 1.44 -2.14
N ASN A 213 -24.81 0.40 -2.85
CA ASN A 213 -24.46 -0.99 -2.53
C ASN A 213 -22.98 -1.28 -2.82
N ALA A 214 -22.16 -1.25 -1.78
CA ALA A 214 -20.74 -1.53 -1.84
C ALA A 214 -20.37 -3.02 -1.68
N LYS A 215 -21.34 -3.87 -1.24
CA LYS A 215 -21.05 -5.24 -0.82
C LYS A 215 -20.40 -6.10 -1.89
N PRO A 216 -20.85 -6.11 -3.16
CA PRO A 216 -20.21 -6.93 -4.19
C PRO A 216 -18.74 -6.56 -4.44
N ASP A 217 -18.40 -5.26 -4.45
CA ASP A 217 -17.02 -4.81 -4.62
C ASP A 217 -16.17 -5.12 -3.38
N PHE A 218 -16.75 -5.02 -2.18
CA PHE A 218 -16.09 -5.41 -0.94
C PHE A 218 -15.75 -6.91 -0.91
N GLU A 219 -16.69 -7.77 -1.25
CA GLU A 219 -16.45 -9.22 -1.31
C GLU A 219 -15.40 -9.59 -2.38
N ALA A 220 -15.45 -8.94 -3.54
CA ALA A 220 -14.44 -9.10 -4.59
C ALA A 220 -13.05 -8.64 -4.15
N ALA A 221 -12.96 -7.53 -3.39
CA ALA A 221 -11.71 -7.01 -2.85
C ALA A 221 -11.08 -7.97 -1.84
N VAL A 222 -11.87 -8.47 -0.89
CA VAL A 222 -11.40 -9.44 0.12
C VAL A 222 -10.96 -10.74 -0.54
N THR A 223 -11.72 -11.24 -1.52
CA THR A 223 -11.36 -12.45 -2.27
C THR A 223 -10.03 -12.27 -2.99
N ALA A 224 -9.86 -11.17 -3.73
CA ALA A 224 -8.61 -10.89 -4.43
C ALA A 224 -7.40 -10.77 -3.48
N ALA A 225 -7.59 -10.15 -2.30
CA ALA A 225 -6.55 -10.05 -1.30
C ALA A 225 -6.15 -11.41 -0.71
N MET A 226 -7.12 -12.31 -0.50
CA MET A 226 -6.83 -13.67 -0.02
C MET A 226 -6.11 -14.50 -1.08
N ASP A 227 -6.51 -14.37 -2.36
CA ASP A 227 -5.81 -15.02 -3.46
C ASP A 227 -4.34 -14.57 -3.54
N ASP A 228 -4.07 -13.27 -3.38
CA ASP A 228 -2.71 -12.73 -3.37
C ASP A 228 -1.87 -13.25 -2.20
N TRP A 229 -2.44 -13.29 -1.01
CA TRP A 229 -1.74 -13.80 0.17
C TRP A 229 -1.48 -15.30 0.05
N GLN A 230 -2.45 -16.06 -0.43
CA GLN A 230 -2.29 -17.49 -0.68
C GLN A 230 -1.22 -17.77 -1.73
N ALA A 231 -1.23 -17.02 -2.84
CA ALA A 231 -0.26 -17.19 -3.93
C ALA A 231 1.17 -16.86 -3.51
N THR A 232 1.37 -15.91 -2.60
CA THR A 232 2.71 -15.42 -2.22
C THR A 232 3.23 -16.00 -0.91
N GLY A 233 2.34 -16.33 0.02
CA GLY A 233 2.71 -16.77 1.38
C GLY A 233 2.10 -18.10 1.83
N GLY A 234 1.12 -18.67 1.07
CA GLY A 234 0.43 -19.88 1.50
C GLY A 234 1.27 -21.15 1.40
N LYS A 235 2.01 -21.31 0.29
CA LYS A 235 2.94 -22.43 0.11
C LYS A 235 4.03 -22.09 -0.89
N PHE A 236 5.28 -22.25 -0.51
CA PHE A 236 6.45 -22.07 -1.37
C PHE A 236 7.65 -22.86 -0.83
N THR A 237 8.76 -22.88 -1.59
CA THR A 237 10.00 -23.49 -1.15
C THR A 237 11.10 -22.43 -1.13
N ASP A 238 11.70 -22.25 0.04
CA ASP A 238 12.92 -21.47 0.17
C ASP A 238 14.13 -22.40 0.12
N VAL A 239 14.96 -22.21 -0.91
CA VAL A 239 16.21 -22.93 -1.11
C VAL A 239 17.43 -22.07 -0.81
N VAL A 240 17.26 -20.75 -0.69
CA VAL A 240 18.34 -19.78 -0.54
C VAL A 240 18.80 -19.72 0.92
N PHE A 241 17.87 -19.58 1.85
CA PHE A 241 18.13 -19.59 3.28
C PHE A 241 18.12 -21.02 3.88
N GLY A 242 17.56 -21.97 3.13
CA GLY A 242 17.49 -23.38 3.55
C GLY A 242 16.31 -23.71 4.48
N LEU A 243 15.29 -22.87 4.53
CA LEU A 243 14.08 -23.13 5.32
C LEU A 243 13.23 -24.29 4.76
N GLY A 244 13.50 -24.72 3.52
CA GLY A 244 12.77 -25.79 2.87
C GLY A 244 11.36 -25.38 2.44
N THR A 245 10.41 -26.31 2.55
CA THR A 245 9.01 -26.03 2.18
C THR A 245 8.28 -25.35 3.32
N ILE A 246 7.80 -24.15 3.06
CA ILE A 246 6.96 -23.34 3.94
C ILE A 246 5.50 -23.50 3.48
N ASN A 247 4.62 -23.87 4.40
CA ASN A 247 3.21 -24.16 4.10
C ASN A 247 2.31 -23.77 5.30
N PRO A 248 2.21 -22.46 5.64
CA PRO A 248 1.46 -22.01 6.80
C PRO A 248 -0.05 -22.15 6.65
N ALA A 249 -0.59 -22.03 5.43
CA ALA A 249 -2.03 -22.12 5.18
C ALA A 249 -2.33 -22.59 3.75
N ASN A 250 -3.52 -23.14 3.58
CA ASN A 250 -4.12 -23.42 2.28
C ASN A 250 -5.53 -22.81 2.27
N ILE A 251 -5.61 -21.52 1.92
CA ILE A 251 -6.89 -20.80 1.86
C ILE A 251 -7.65 -21.22 0.61
N THR A 252 -8.77 -21.89 0.81
CA THR A 252 -9.65 -22.36 -0.27
C THR A 252 -10.79 -21.35 -0.53
N ALA A 253 -11.48 -21.50 -1.66
CA ALA A 253 -12.68 -20.69 -1.95
C ALA A 253 -13.76 -20.86 -0.86
N THR A 254 -13.85 -22.04 -0.24
CA THR A 254 -14.75 -22.28 0.89
C THR A 254 -14.34 -21.45 2.13
N ASP A 255 -13.04 -21.37 2.42
CA ASP A 255 -12.55 -20.56 3.54
C ASP A 255 -12.83 -19.09 3.32
N VAL A 256 -12.65 -18.59 2.09
CA VAL A 256 -13.00 -17.22 1.71
C VAL A 256 -14.48 -16.94 1.94
N GLN A 257 -15.37 -17.85 1.47
CA GLN A 257 -16.81 -17.68 1.66
C GLN A 257 -17.21 -17.73 3.14
N ASN A 258 -16.65 -18.65 3.92
CA ASN A 258 -16.88 -18.73 5.36
C ASN A 258 -16.43 -17.46 6.07
N TYR A 259 -15.28 -16.92 5.68
CA TYR A 259 -14.77 -15.66 6.22
C TYR A 259 -15.68 -14.48 5.90
N LEU A 260 -16.13 -14.34 4.64
CA LEU A 260 -17.07 -13.29 4.23
C LEU A 260 -18.38 -13.36 5.03
N ASN A 261 -18.88 -14.56 5.29
CA ASN A 261 -20.05 -14.75 6.15
C ASN A 261 -19.77 -14.33 7.59
N ASN A 262 -18.60 -14.69 8.12
CA ASN A 262 -18.19 -14.35 9.49
C ASN A 262 -18.08 -12.83 9.72
N ILE A 263 -17.49 -12.09 8.80
CA ILE A 263 -17.34 -10.62 8.92
C ILE A 263 -18.58 -9.84 8.49
N ASN A 264 -19.62 -10.49 7.98
CA ASN A 264 -20.81 -9.80 7.47
C ASN A 264 -21.49 -8.92 8.51
N ALA A 265 -21.51 -9.33 9.78
CA ALA A 265 -22.09 -8.52 10.86
C ALA A 265 -21.30 -7.23 11.10
N LEU A 266 -19.96 -7.28 11.01
CA LEU A 266 -19.08 -6.10 11.10
C LEU A 266 -19.32 -5.16 9.92
N TYR A 267 -19.42 -5.72 8.71
CA TYR A 267 -19.73 -4.95 7.50
C TYR A 267 -21.09 -4.25 7.61
N LEU A 268 -22.14 -4.94 8.02
CA LEU A 268 -23.49 -4.36 8.18
C LEU A 268 -23.55 -3.28 9.26
N ALA A 269 -22.78 -3.42 10.32
CA ALA A 269 -22.70 -2.42 11.39
C ALA A 269 -22.06 -1.10 10.94
N ASN A 270 -21.02 -1.17 10.12
CA ASN A 270 -20.36 0.01 9.54
C ASN A 270 -19.60 -0.38 8.27
N PRO A 271 -20.25 -0.32 7.09
CA PRO A 271 -19.64 -0.74 5.83
C PRO A 271 -18.33 -0.04 5.52
N LEU A 272 -18.29 1.29 5.63
CA LEU A 272 -17.09 2.08 5.33
C LEU A 272 -15.90 1.68 6.21
N LYS A 273 -16.14 1.52 7.50
CA LYS A 273 -15.09 1.13 8.44
C LYS A 273 -14.53 -0.26 8.11
N GLU A 274 -15.40 -1.25 7.87
CA GLU A 274 -14.93 -2.61 7.59
C GLU A 274 -14.21 -2.69 6.24
N ILE A 275 -14.67 -1.97 5.21
CA ILE A 275 -13.95 -1.84 3.94
C ILE A 275 -12.53 -1.33 4.16
N LEU A 276 -12.36 -0.25 4.93
CA LEU A 276 -11.06 0.36 5.19
C LEU A 276 -10.15 -0.53 6.05
N VAL A 277 -10.72 -1.28 7.00
CA VAL A 277 -9.96 -2.26 7.80
C VAL A 277 -9.47 -3.41 6.93
N GLN A 278 -10.33 -3.95 6.06
CA GLN A 278 -9.93 -5.04 5.15
C GLN A 278 -8.90 -4.56 4.11
N LYS A 279 -9.01 -3.32 3.63
CA LYS A 279 -8.00 -2.70 2.78
C LYS A 279 -6.66 -2.59 3.51
N TYR A 280 -6.66 -2.13 4.77
CA TYR A 280 -5.47 -2.05 5.61
C TYR A 280 -4.78 -3.43 5.75
N ILE A 281 -5.54 -4.48 6.05
CA ILE A 281 -5.01 -5.85 6.12
C ILE A 281 -4.43 -6.28 4.77
N ALA A 282 -5.16 -6.11 3.68
CA ALA A 282 -4.73 -6.51 2.34
C ALA A 282 -3.39 -5.87 1.93
N GLN A 283 -3.25 -4.57 2.20
CA GLN A 283 -2.09 -3.77 1.80
C GLN A 283 -0.85 -3.96 2.69
N THR A 284 -0.95 -4.75 3.77
CA THR A 284 0.19 -5.00 4.67
C THR A 284 1.35 -5.67 3.95
N ARG A 285 1.09 -6.40 2.85
CA ARG A 285 2.12 -7.14 2.12
C ARG A 285 3.13 -6.22 1.41
N ASP A 286 2.68 -5.27 0.59
CA ASP A 286 3.58 -4.44 -0.25
C ASP A 286 3.02 -3.07 -0.69
N GLU A 287 1.79 -2.73 -0.30
CA GLU A 287 1.16 -1.43 -0.63
C GLU A 287 1.10 -0.47 0.59
N GLN A 288 2.09 -0.54 1.49
CA GLN A 288 2.10 0.20 2.76
C GLN A 288 2.11 1.72 2.58
N LEU A 289 2.63 2.25 1.47
CA LEU A 289 2.55 3.69 1.18
C LEU A 289 1.11 4.15 0.97
N GLU A 290 0.29 3.33 0.29
CA GLU A 290 -1.12 3.64 0.12
C GLU A 290 -1.91 3.45 1.42
N THR A 291 -1.57 2.46 2.23
CA THR A 291 -2.08 2.33 3.60
C THR A 291 -1.83 3.61 4.40
N TYR A 292 -0.59 4.13 4.36
CA TYR A 292 -0.23 5.38 5.04
C TYR A 292 -0.97 6.60 4.48
N ASN A 293 -1.21 6.64 3.17
CA ASN A 293 -2.02 7.67 2.52
C ASN A 293 -3.47 7.59 3.00
N ASP A 294 -4.09 6.42 2.99
CA ASP A 294 -5.46 6.20 3.42
C ASP A 294 -5.67 6.57 4.90
N MET A 295 -4.73 6.20 5.77
CA MET A 295 -4.81 6.57 7.19
C MET A 295 -4.87 8.08 7.38
N ARG A 296 -4.02 8.86 6.70
CA ARG A 296 -4.00 10.33 6.77
C ARG A 296 -5.25 10.95 6.14
N ARG A 297 -5.66 10.42 4.98
CA ARG A 297 -6.86 10.86 4.26
C ARG A 297 -8.10 10.65 5.12
N CYS A 298 -8.31 9.46 5.66
CA CYS A 298 -9.46 9.15 6.51
C CYS A 298 -9.44 9.97 7.80
N LYS A 299 -8.27 10.17 8.43
CA LYS A 299 -8.17 11.06 9.59
C LYS A 299 -8.64 12.47 9.29
N PHE A 300 -8.32 13.00 8.12
CA PHE A 300 -8.75 14.32 7.69
C PHE A 300 -10.23 14.37 7.29
N VAL A 301 -10.70 13.38 6.51
CA VAL A 301 -12.07 13.35 5.97
C VAL A 301 -13.10 12.97 7.01
N ASP A 302 -12.79 11.95 7.83
CA ASP A 302 -13.73 11.27 8.74
C ASP A 302 -13.45 11.60 10.22
N GLY A 303 -12.40 12.38 10.51
CA GLY A 303 -12.00 12.77 11.87
C GLY A 303 -11.30 11.69 12.68
N SER A 304 -11.17 10.45 12.16
CA SER A 304 -10.56 9.33 12.86
C SER A 304 -9.77 8.44 11.92
N TYR A 305 -8.80 7.72 12.46
CA TYR A 305 -8.13 6.63 11.74
C TYR A 305 -9.07 5.42 11.63
N PRO A 306 -9.12 4.71 10.48
CA PRO A 306 -9.94 3.51 10.34
C PRO A 306 -9.44 2.34 11.21
N VAL A 307 -8.15 2.32 11.53
CA VAL A 307 -7.49 1.32 12.37
C VAL A 307 -6.83 2.01 13.56
N THR A 308 -6.96 1.42 14.75
CA THR A 308 -6.22 1.87 15.94
C THR A 308 -4.81 1.30 15.86
N MET A 309 -3.83 2.19 15.70
CA MET A 309 -2.42 1.84 15.64
C MET A 309 -1.73 2.17 16.97
N VAL A 310 -0.79 1.33 17.37
CA VAL A 310 0.14 1.67 18.44
C VAL A 310 1.26 2.53 17.85
N ASN A 311 1.55 3.68 18.50
CA ASN A 311 2.68 4.50 18.07
C ASN A 311 3.99 3.75 18.38
N PRO A 312 4.75 3.34 17.36
CA PRO A 312 5.97 2.56 17.56
C PRO A 312 7.10 3.38 18.22
N ASN A 313 6.99 4.69 18.20
CA ASN A 313 8.03 5.61 18.70
C ASN A 313 7.48 6.58 19.74
N ASN A 314 7.00 6.01 20.86
CA ASN A 314 6.43 6.79 21.97
C ASN A 314 7.46 7.62 22.74
N ASN A 315 8.75 7.39 22.52
CA ASN A 315 9.87 8.11 23.15
C ASN A 315 10.45 9.22 22.27
N ASN A 316 9.85 9.53 21.12
CA ASN A 316 10.36 10.57 20.25
C ASN A 316 10.20 11.97 20.85
N ALA A 317 11.07 12.90 20.47
CA ALA A 317 11.09 14.28 20.96
C ALA A 317 9.80 15.08 20.66
N VAL A 318 8.95 14.60 19.77
CA VAL A 318 7.69 15.25 19.39
C VAL A 318 6.45 14.63 20.08
N GLY A 319 6.65 13.66 20.98
CA GLY A 319 5.60 13.10 21.85
C GLY A 319 4.44 12.47 21.11
N ASN A 320 4.50 11.18 20.79
CA ASN A 320 3.42 10.35 20.24
C ASN A 320 2.69 10.93 19.01
N ARG A 321 3.37 11.73 18.19
CA ARG A 321 2.81 12.28 16.96
C ARG A 321 3.10 11.36 15.79
N TRP A 322 2.07 11.13 14.99
CA TRP A 322 2.24 10.43 13.71
C TRP A 322 2.80 11.38 12.66
N PRO A 323 3.71 10.91 11.80
CA PRO A 323 4.16 11.68 10.66
C PRO A 323 2.99 12.05 9.74
N LEU A 324 2.89 13.32 9.38
CA LEU A 324 1.86 13.86 8.50
C LEU A 324 2.29 13.85 7.03
N ARG A 325 3.58 13.69 6.80
CA ARG A 325 4.21 13.61 5.47
C ARG A 325 5.55 12.91 5.55
N LEU A 326 6.09 12.51 4.40
CA LEU A 326 7.43 11.96 4.30
C LEU A 326 8.48 13.09 4.40
N PRO A 327 9.68 12.78 4.92
CA PRO A 327 10.79 13.74 4.93
C PRO A 327 11.34 13.99 3.52
N TYR A 328 11.96 15.15 3.33
CA TYR A 328 12.84 15.37 2.18
C TYR A 328 14.10 14.50 2.31
N GLY A 329 14.61 14.05 1.17
CA GLY A 329 15.87 13.31 1.14
C GLY A 329 17.03 14.17 1.66
N ASN A 330 17.96 13.56 2.37
CA ASN A 330 19.10 14.29 2.92
C ASN A 330 19.97 14.93 1.83
N SER A 331 20.15 14.27 0.71
CA SER A 331 20.87 14.81 -0.45
C SER A 331 20.21 16.08 -0.98
N ASP A 332 18.87 16.10 -1.06
CA ASP A 332 18.13 17.27 -1.54
C ASP A 332 18.25 18.44 -0.55
N VAL A 333 18.20 18.15 0.74
CA VAL A 333 18.38 19.17 1.81
C VAL A 333 19.78 19.81 1.74
N ILE A 334 20.80 19.02 1.40
CA ILE A 334 22.18 19.50 1.30
C ILE A 334 22.41 20.29 0.00
N SER A 335 21.91 19.78 -1.13
CA SER A 335 22.23 20.30 -2.46
C SER A 335 21.31 21.42 -2.94
N ASN A 336 20.05 21.47 -2.47
CA ASN A 336 19.06 22.44 -2.93
C ASN A 336 18.66 23.41 -1.81
N PRO A 337 19.03 24.71 -1.89
CA PRO A 337 18.70 25.70 -0.85
C PRO A 337 17.20 25.91 -0.67
N ASN A 338 16.36 25.68 -1.70
CA ASN A 338 14.90 25.74 -1.59
C ASN A 338 14.37 24.61 -0.70
N VAL A 339 14.89 23.38 -0.88
CA VAL A 339 14.55 22.23 -0.03
C VAL A 339 15.08 22.43 1.39
N LYS A 340 16.32 22.92 1.55
CA LYS A 340 16.89 23.25 2.85
C LYS A 340 16.05 24.24 3.63
N LYS A 341 15.54 25.29 2.96
CA LYS A 341 14.64 26.27 3.57
C LYS A 341 13.35 25.62 4.06
N ALA A 342 12.76 24.72 3.26
CA ALA A 342 11.55 23.99 3.62
C ALA A 342 11.77 22.96 4.75
N PHE A 343 12.94 22.35 4.80
CA PHE A 343 13.36 21.45 5.88
C PHE A 343 13.48 22.14 7.24
N GLY A 344 13.88 23.42 7.24
CA GLY A 344 14.09 24.19 8.45
C GLY A 344 15.52 24.09 9.00
N THR A 345 15.78 24.83 10.09
CA THR A 345 17.11 24.92 10.74
C THR A 345 16.99 24.80 12.25
N GLY A 346 18.08 24.44 12.92
CA GLY A 346 18.14 24.35 14.38
C GLY A 346 17.10 23.37 14.93
N ASN A 347 16.36 23.74 15.95
CA ASN A 347 15.32 22.91 16.60
C ASN A 347 14.11 22.67 15.71
N ASP A 348 13.92 23.46 14.66
CA ASP A 348 12.79 23.30 13.71
C ASP A 348 13.14 22.36 12.54
N ALA A 349 14.39 21.91 12.44
CA ALA A 349 14.84 21.02 11.38
C ALA A 349 14.05 19.73 11.38
N GLY A 350 13.38 19.44 10.26
CA GLY A 350 12.55 18.25 10.11
C GLY A 350 11.19 18.27 10.83
N MET A 351 10.89 19.29 11.66
CA MET A 351 9.63 19.36 12.41
C MET A 351 8.38 19.46 11.53
N TYR A 352 8.55 19.92 10.30
CA TYR A 352 7.45 19.97 9.32
C TYR A 352 6.78 18.60 9.07
N ILE A 353 7.51 17.50 9.30
CA ILE A 353 6.98 16.13 9.18
C ILE A 353 5.77 15.92 10.10
N PHE A 354 5.81 16.51 11.29
CA PHE A 354 4.80 16.33 12.33
C PHE A 354 3.84 17.52 12.48
N THR A 355 4.09 18.63 11.76
CA THR A 355 3.33 19.88 11.92
C THR A 355 2.64 20.35 10.64
N LYS A 356 3.10 19.89 9.48
CA LYS A 356 2.57 20.32 8.17
C LYS A 356 1.99 19.12 7.41
N PRO A 357 0.67 18.90 7.45
CA PRO A 357 0.06 17.85 6.64
C PRO A 357 0.28 18.12 5.14
N VAL A 358 0.15 17.07 4.33
CA VAL A 358 0.12 17.21 2.87
C VAL A 358 -1.19 17.89 2.43
N TRP A 359 -1.19 18.54 1.26
CA TRP A 359 -2.33 19.32 0.77
C TRP A 359 -3.65 18.56 0.83
N TRP A 360 -3.73 17.37 0.25
CA TRP A 360 -4.98 16.60 0.20
C TRP A 360 -5.41 16.02 1.58
N ALA A 361 -4.56 16.09 2.60
CA ALA A 361 -4.87 15.75 3.98
C ALA A 361 -4.97 16.98 4.90
N GLY A 362 -5.36 18.14 4.36
CA GLY A 362 -5.65 19.35 5.11
C GLY A 362 -4.47 20.33 5.24
N GLY A 363 -3.37 20.11 4.53
CA GLY A 363 -2.26 21.06 4.46
C GLY A 363 -2.59 22.30 3.61
N GLN A 364 -1.89 23.40 3.90
CA GLN A 364 -1.94 24.59 3.06
C GLN A 364 -1.11 24.39 1.79
N GLN A 365 -1.52 25.09 0.72
CA GLN A 365 -0.78 25.18 -0.55
C GLN A 365 0.32 26.24 -0.47
#